data_5862ee9569eed79eb817752ad65322df
#
_entry.id   5862ee9569eed79eb817752ad65322df
#
_cell.length_a   1.000
_cell.length_b   1.000
_cell.length_c   1.000
_cell.angle_alpha   90.00
_cell.angle_beta   90.00
_cell.angle_gamma   90.00
#
_symmetry.space_group_name_H-M   'P 1'
#
loop_
_entity.id
_entity.type
_entity.pdbx_description
1 polymer ?
#
loop_
_entity_poly.entity_id
_entity_poly.type
_entity_poly.pdbx_seq_one_letter_code
_entity_poly.pdbx_strand_id
1 'polypeptide(L)'
;MAQKKIVQTAGRTQLGEFAPEFAHLNDDILFGEVWSRNDMLSLRDRSLVTLTSLISQGITDSSLTYHLQEAKKNGITRTEISEIITHIAFYAGWPKAWAAFRQAKEVWKEDTSMEDAKTRFRQEMIFPIGEPNTAYAKYFKGNSYLAHISGEQVPIANVTFEPGCRNNWHIHHATKGGGQMLIGVAGRGWYQEWGKPAQEILPGTVIHIPAGVKHWHGAAADSWFAHLAFEIEGENASNEWLEPVSDEEYENVNGQ
;
A
#
# COMPACT_ATOMS: atom_id res chain seq x y z
N MET A 1 10.56 -23.65 3.04
CA MET A 1 11.77 -22.91 2.60
C MET A 1 12.53 -22.48 3.85
N ALA A 2 13.88 -22.63 3.88
CA ALA A 2 14.67 -22.16 5.02
C ALA A 2 14.58 -20.63 5.12
N GLN A 3 14.23 -20.11 6.30
CA GLN A 3 14.17 -18.68 6.55
C GLN A 3 15.53 -18.03 6.33
N LYS A 4 15.56 -16.93 5.58
CA LYS A 4 16.79 -16.16 5.36
C LYS A 4 17.17 -15.47 6.66
N LYS A 5 18.28 -15.87 7.27
CA LYS A 5 18.80 -15.21 8.48
C LYS A 5 19.21 -13.77 8.18
N ILE A 6 18.89 -12.88 9.12
CA ILE A 6 19.40 -11.49 9.08
C ILE A 6 20.88 -11.55 9.42
N VAL A 7 21.69 -10.90 8.59
CA VAL A 7 23.13 -10.75 8.82
C VAL A 7 23.38 -9.34 9.30
N GLN A 8 23.85 -9.19 10.56
CA GLN A 8 24.27 -7.93 11.14
C GLN A 8 25.75 -8.03 11.49
N THR A 9 26.49 -6.95 11.29
CA THR A 9 27.93 -6.87 11.56
C THR A 9 28.31 -5.63 12.36
N ALA A 10 27.36 -4.79 12.72
CA ALA A 10 27.60 -3.51 13.39
C ALA A 10 28.31 -3.69 14.74
N GLY A 11 27.94 -4.72 15.51
CA GLY A 11 28.58 -5.04 16.76
C GLY A 11 30.07 -5.32 16.58
N ARG A 12 30.41 -6.21 15.65
CA ARG A 12 31.80 -6.54 15.34
C ARG A 12 32.57 -5.37 14.76
N THR A 13 31.96 -4.62 13.86
CA THR A 13 32.64 -3.50 13.21
C THR A 13 32.94 -2.37 14.16
N GLN A 14 32.07 -2.08 15.13
CA GLN A 14 32.21 -0.92 16.01
C GLN A 14 32.86 -1.26 17.35
N LEU A 15 32.60 -2.45 17.88
CA LEU A 15 32.98 -2.84 19.23
C LEU A 15 33.73 -4.17 19.33
N GLY A 16 33.97 -4.86 18.21
CA GLY A 16 34.51 -6.22 18.23
C GLY A 16 35.81 -6.42 18.96
N GLU A 17 36.73 -5.44 18.91
CA GLU A 17 37.99 -5.47 19.65
C GLU A 17 37.81 -5.11 21.12
N PHE A 18 36.90 -4.19 21.43
CA PHE A 18 36.66 -3.71 22.79
C PHE A 18 35.73 -4.60 23.61
N ALA A 19 34.67 -5.11 22.97
CA ALA A 19 33.63 -5.88 23.62
C ALA A 19 33.19 -7.05 22.73
N PRO A 20 34.02 -8.08 22.50
CA PRO A 20 33.75 -9.14 21.55
C PRO A 20 32.51 -9.96 21.89
N GLU A 21 32.22 -10.20 23.16
CA GLU A 21 31.03 -10.94 23.58
C GLU A 21 29.75 -10.12 23.32
N PHE A 22 29.77 -8.83 23.60
CA PHE A 22 28.64 -7.95 23.25
C PHE A 22 28.38 -7.95 21.74
N ALA A 23 29.45 -7.87 20.94
CA ALA A 23 29.36 -7.89 19.50
C ALA A 23 28.74 -9.20 18.98
N HIS A 24 29.15 -10.35 19.55
CA HIS A 24 28.56 -11.65 19.25
C HIS A 24 27.07 -11.70 19.62
N LEU A 25 26.72 -11.31 20.84
CA LEU A 25 25.31 -11.30 21.29
C LEU A 25 24.43 -10.38 20.42
N ASN A 26 24.95 -9.21 20.03
CA ASN A 26 24.24 -8.30 19.14
C ASN A 26 24.05 -8.89 17.74
N ASP A 27 25.14 -9.29 17.09
CA ASP A 27 25.12 -9.63 15.68
C ASP A 27 24.50 -11.03 15.44
N ASP A 28 24.92 -12.04 16.21
CA ASP A 28 24.53 -13.42 15.96
C ASP A 28 23.24 -13.81 16.69
N ILE A 29 23.08 -13.39 17.95
CA ILE A 29 21.92 -13.81 18.75
C ILE A 29 20.74 -12.86 18.52
N LEU A 30 20.93 -11.56 18.77
CA LEU A 30 19.82 -10.63 18.63
C LEU A 30 19.32 -10.57 17.18
N PHE A 31 20.18 -10.24 16.23
CA PHE A 31 19.76 -10.12 14.83
C PHE A 31 19.72 -11.47 14.11
N GLY A 32 20.77 -12.28 14.26
CA GLY A 32 20.87 -13.57 13.56
C GLY A 32 19.85 -14.62 14.00
N GLU A 33 19.38 -14.57 15.24
CA GLU A 33 18.38 -15.52 15.75
C GLU A 33 17.05 -14.87 16.11
N VAL A 34 17.02 -13.87 17.01
CA VAL A 34 15.76 -13.32 17.52
C VAL A 34 15.01 -12.55 16.43
N TRP A 35 15.66 -11.62 15.74
CA TRP A 35 15.05 -10.89 14.63
C TRP A 35 14.75 -11.76 13.41
N SER A 36 15.43 -12.87 13.26
CA SER A 36 15.22 -13.80 12.13
C SER A 36 14.00 -14.72 12.29
N ARG A 37 13.31 -14.72 13.44
CA ARG A 37 12.08 -15.51 13.70
C ARG A 37 10.84 -14.82 13.13
N ASN A 38 10.84 -14.57 11.81
CA ASN A 38 9.78 -13.82 11.14
C ASN A 38 8.44 -14.58 11.06
N ASP A 39 8.46 -15.90 11.18
CA ASP A 39 7.30 -16.76 11.29
C ASP A 39 6.55 -16.61 12.62
N MET A 40 7.26 -16.20 13.67
CA MET A 40 6.68 -16.02 15.01
C MET A 40 6.20 -14.57 15.23
N LEU A 41 6.92 -13.60 14.72
CA LEU A 41 6.59 -12.17 14.78
C LEU A 41 7.25 -11.47 13.60
N SER A 42 6.48 -10.79 12.79
CA SER A 42 6.96 -10.12 11.59
C SER A 42 8.06 -9.09 11.88
N LEU A 43 8.94 -8.84 10.91
CA LEU A 43 9.95 -7.76 11.03
C LEU A 43 9.32 -6.40 11.26
N ARG A 44 8.16 -6.17 10.65
CA ARG A 44 7.35 -4.97 10.84
C ARG A 44 6.92 -4.81 12.29
N ASP A 45 6.32 -5.85 12.88
CA ASP A 45 5.83 -5.79 14.25
C ASP A 45 6.99 -5.70 15.26
N ARG A 46 8.14 -6.37 14.99
CA ARG A 46 9.35 -6.19 15.77
C ARG A 46 9.83 -4.75 15.75
N SER A 47 9.77 -4.08 14.60
CA SER A 47 10.10 -2.65 14.49
C SER A 47 9.17 -1.80 15.32
N LEU A 48 7.85 -2.05 15.32
CA LEU A 48 6.88 -1.36 16.16
C LEU A 48 7.20 -1.50 17.64
N VAL A 49 7.44 -2.72 18.11
CA VAL A 49 7.79 -3.00 19.51
C VAL A 49 9.09 -2.30 19.91
N THR A 50 10.11 -2.35 19.06
CA THR A 50 11.41 -1.71 19.32
C THR A 50 11.29 -0.19 19.35
N LEU A 51 10.61 0.43 18.38
CA LEU A 51 10.39 1.87 18.36
C LEU A 51 9.61 2.36 19.58
N THR A 52 8.52 1.65 19.93
CA THR A 52 7.73 1.97 21.11
C THR A 52 8.56 1.90 22.38
N SER A 53 9.40 0.86 22.52
CA SER A 53 10.31 0.71 23.66
C SER A 53 11.31 1.85 23.75
N LEU A 54 12.03 2.18 22.66
CA LEU A 54 13.03 3.23 22.62
C LEU A 54 12.42 4.61 22.95
N ILE A 55 11.32 4.96 22.28
CA ILE A 55 10.67 6.24 22.47
C ILE A 55 10.15 6.38 23.92
N SER A 56 9.54 5.32 24.47
CA SER A 56 9.00 5.33 25.83
C SER A 56 10.09 5.50 26.90
N GLN A 57 11.29 4.97 26.64
CA GLN A 57 12.44 5.16 27.52
C GLN A 57 13.12 6.52 27.32
N GLY A 58 12.79 7.27 26.27
CA GLY A 58 13.42 8.56 25.93
C GLY A 58 14.76 8.40 25.22
N ILE A 59 15.05 7.23 24.65
CA ILE A 59 16.21 6.99 23.81
C ILE A 59 15.95 7.60 22.44
N THR A 60 16.55 8.76 22.19
CA THR A 60 16.32 9.57 20.98
C THR A 60 17.65 9.97 20.32
N ASP A 61 18.64 9.12 20.44
CA ASP A 61 19.95 9.22 19.78
C ASP A 61 19.98 8.49 18.42
N SER A 62 21.17 8.18 17.93
CA SER A 62 21.37 7.45 16.68
C SER A 62 20.73 6.06 16.65
N SER A 63 20.50 5.45 17.82
CA SER A 63 19.83 4.16 17.91
C SER A 63 18.37 4.27 17.45
N LEU A 64 17.66 5.34 17.83
CA LEU A 64 16.31 5.58 17.34
C LEU A 64 16.30 5.81 15.82
N THR A 65 17.23 6.63 15.30
CA THR A 65 17.34 6.88 13.86
C THR A 65 17.53 5.58 13.07
N TYR A 66 18.44 4.71 13.54
CA TYR A 66 18.66 3.40 12.93
C TYR A 66 17.36 2.56 12.89
N HIS A 67 16.66 2.45 14.02
CA HIS A 67 15.43 1.65 14.08
C HIS A 67 14.27 2.28 13.31
N LEU A 68 14.21 3.60 13.15
CA LEU A 68 13.26 4.26 12.25
C LEU A 68 13.55 3.90 10.78
N GLN A 69 14.83 3.88 10.37
CA GLN A 69 15.22 3.46 9.01
C GLN A 69 14.88 2.00 8.75
N GLU A 70 15.14 1.10 9.70
CA GLU A 70 14.77 -0.31 9.57
C GLU A 70 13.25 -0.49 9.57
N ALA A 71 12.50 0.27 10.37
CA ALA A 71 11.05 0.25 10.36
C ALA A 71 10.46 0.65 8.99
N LYS A 72 11.04 1.68 8.37
CA LYS A 72 10.70 2.09 7.00
C LYS A 72 10.96 0.96 6.00
N LYS A 73 12.14 0.31 6.04
CA LYS A 73 12.47 -0.85 5.18
C LYS A 73 11.53 -2.04 5.42
N ASN A 74 11.04 -2.20 6.64
CA ASN A 74 10.10 -3.25 7.03
C ASN A 74 8.63 -2.88 6.76
N GLY A 75 8.37 -1.82 5.98
CA GLY A 75 7.06 -1.47 5.46
C GLY A 75 6.22 -0.55 6.35
N ILE A 76 6.80 0.10 7.38
CA ILE A 76 6.07 1.12 8.12
C ILE A 76 6.04 2.41 7.30
N THR A 77 4.84 2.85 6.97
CA THR A 77 4.60 4.05 6.16
C THR A 77 4.76 5.34 6.96
N ARG A 78 4.84 6.47 6.25
CA ARG A 78 4.87 7.81 6.86
C ARG A 78 3.62 8.08 7.70
N THR A 79 2.44 7.68 7.23
CA THR A 79 1.18 7.84 7.95
C THR A 79 1.18 7.00 9.23
N GLU A 80 1.57 5.73 9.13
CA GLU A 80 1.61 4.83 10.27
C GLU A 80 2.60 5.30 11.34
N ILE A 81 3.83 5.70 10.98
CA ILE A 81 4.79 6.19 11.98
C ILE A 81 4.29 7.47 12.66
N SER A 82 3.57 8.32 11.94
CA SER A 82 2.93 9.51 12.52
C SER A 82 1.89 9.12 13.56
N GLU A 83 1.00 8.19 13.26
CA GLU A 83 -0.02 7.69 14.19
C GLU A 83 0.60 6.96 15.39
N ILE A 84 1.63 6.13 15.16
CA ILE A 84 2.35 5.41 16.22
C ILE A 84 2.94 6.39 17.23
N ILE A 85 3.68 7.42 16.76
CA ILE A 85 4.31 8.41 17.64
C ILE A 85 3.25 9.26 18.33
N THR A 86 2.16 9.63 17.65
CA THR A 86 1.02 10.33 18.23
C THR A 86 0.39 9.51 19.36
N HIS A 87 0.13 8.23 19.12
CA HIS A 87 -0.40 7.33 20.14
C HIS A 87 0.54 7.21 21.33
N ILE A 88 1.84 7.00 21.11
CA ILE A 88 2.86 6.92 22.17
C ILE A 88 2.92 8.20 23.01
N ALA A 89 2.63 9.38 22.45
CA ALA A 89 2.66 10.65 23.18
C ALA A 89 1.75 10.64 24.43
N PHE A 90 0.62 9.95 24.37
CA PHE A 90 -0.34 9.82 25.48
C PHE A 90 0.15 8.87 26.59
N TYR A 91 1.04 7.93 26.30
CA TYR A 91 1.57 6.94 27.24
C TYR A 91 2.96 7.26 27.75
N ALA A 92 3.80 7.87 26.90
CA ALA A 92 5.21 8.15 27.21
C ALA A 92 5.53 9.64 27.40
N GLY A 93 4.62 10.52 27.04
CA GLY A 93 4.72 11.97 27.18
C GLY A 93 5.17 12.71 25.92
N TRP A 94 4.61 13.90 25.73
CA TRP A 94 4.79 14.76 24.55
C TRP A 94 6.25 15.12 24.23
N PRO A 95 7.14 15.43 25.19
CA PRO A 95 8.53 15.76 24.86
C PRO A 95 9.28 14.64 24.14
N LYS A 96 9.00 13.38 24.49
CA LYS A 96 9.60 12.20 23.84
C LYS A 96 9.05 12.02 22.42
N ALA A 97 7.75 12.21 22.24
CA ALA A 97 7.13 12.17 20.94
C ALA A 97 7.67 13.25 20.00
N TRP A 98 7.83 14.49 20.47
CA TRP A 98 8.46 15.57 19.71
C TRP A 98 9.90 15.23 19.28
N ALA A 99 10.69 14.63 20.15
CA ALA A 99 12.04 14.19 19.81
C ALA A 99 12.03 13.09 18.73
N ALA A 100 11.12 12.11 18.86
CA ALA A 100 10.94 11.05 17.86
C ALA A 100 10.46 11.61 16.52
N PHE A 101 9.50 12.54 16.50
CA PHE A 101 9.03 13.17 15.26
C PHE A 101 10.11 13.92 14.50
N ARG A 102 11.04 14.59 15.19
CA ARG A 102 12.16 15.26 14.51
C ARG A 102 13.00 14.29 13.70
N GLN A 103 13.26 13.10 14.24
CA GLN A 103 14.03 12.07 13.54
C GLN A 103 13.18 11.35 12.46
N ALA A 104 11.95 11.00 12.78
CA ALA A 104 11.04 10.37 11.82
C ALA A 104 10.85 11.25 10.59
N LYS A 105 10.68 12.57 10.74
CA LYS A 105 10.57 13.52 9.63
C LYS A 105 11.77 13.45 8.68
N GLU A 106 12.97 13.30 9.18
CA GLU A 106 14.17 13.18 8.34
C GLU A 106 14.23 11.82 7.62
N VAL A 107 13.85 10.73 8.31
CA VAL A 107 13.86 9.38 7.73
C VAL A 107 12.82 9.25 6.60
N TRP A 108 11.62 9.86 6.75
CA TRP A 108 10.56 9.84 5.74
C TRP A 108 10.52 11.12 4.87
N LYS A 109 11.59 11.91 4.82
CA LYS A 109 11.67 13.17 4.08
C LYS A 109 11.47 12.99 2.57
N GLU A 110 11.98 11.90 2.01
CA GLU A 110 11.95 11.60 0.58
C GLU A 110 10.68 10.84 0.15
N ASP A 111 9.79 10.49 1.10
CA ASP A 111 8.56 9.75 0.84
C ASP A 111 7.46 10.58 0.15
N THR A 112 7.83 11.68 -0.46
CA THR A 112 6.94 12.56 -1.22
C THR A 112 7.02 12.33 -2.73
N SER A 113 7.96 11.51 -3.23
CA SER A 113 8.03 11.23 -4.65
C SER A 113 6.99 10.18 -5.04
N MET A 114 6.35 10.38 -6.20
CA MET A 114 5.40 9.43 -6.78
C MET A 114 6.06 8.07 -7.09
N GLU A 115 7.34 8.06 -7.44
CA GLU A 115 8.09 6.84 -7.73
C GLU A 115 8.36 6.01 -6.48
N ASP A 116 8.65 6.65 -5.34
CA ASP A 116 8.82 5.95 -4.06
C ASP A 116 7.48 5.35 -3.58
N ALA A 117 6.38 6.09 -3.75
CA ALA A 117 5.04 5.60 -3.44
C ALA A 117 4.67 4.39 -4.32
N LYS A 118 4.97 4.44 -5.61
CA LYS A 118 4.77 3.34 -6.56
C LYS A 118 5.61 2.12 -6.19
N THR A 119 6.87 2.33 -5.82
CA THR A 119 7.78 1.25 -5.43
C THR A 119 7.30 0.53 -4.17
N ARG A 120 6.82 1.27 -3.16
CA ARG A 120 6.21 0.67 -1.96
C ARG A 120 4.95 -0.10 -2.29
N PHE A 121 4.04 0.51 -3.04
CA PHE A 121 2.80 -0.16 -3.45
C PHE A 121 3.08 -1.44 -4.23
N ARG A 122 4.11 -1.46 -5.09
CA ARG A 122 4.56 -2.67 -5.79
C ARG A 122 4.97 -3.80 -4.84
N GLN A 123 5.55 -3.50 -3.68
CA GLN A 123 5.96 -4.50 -2.70
C GLN A 123 4.76 -5.12 -1.95
N GLU A 124 3.66 -4.41 -1.86
CA GLU A 124 2.41 -4.89 -1.24
C GLU A 124 1.55 -5.70 -2.21
N MET A 125 1.82 -5.60 -3.51
CA MET A 125 1.03 -6.22 -4.57
C MET A 125 1.33 -7.71 -4.73
N ILE A 126 0.28 -8.52 -4.82
CA ILE A 126 0.37 -9.95 -5.24
C ILE A 126 0.54 -10.04 -6.77
N PHE A 127 -0.12 -9.15 -7.50
CA PHE A 127 -0.07 -9.08 -8.96
C PHE A 127 0.82 -7.92 -9.43
N PRO A 128 1.44 -7.99 -10.62
CA PRO A 128 2.25 -6.89 -11.12
C PRO A 128 1.42 -5.62 -11.34
N ILE A 129 2.01 -4.44 -11.09
CA ILE A 129 1.37 -3.15 -11.41
C ILE A 129 1.05 -3.07 -12.92
N GLY A 130 1.93 -3.59 -13.76
CA GLY A 130 1.78 -3.54 -15.20
C GLY A 130 2.42 -2.32 -15.85
N GLU A 131 2.17 -2.17 -17.14
CA GLU A 131 2.65 -1.06 -17.95
C GLU A 131 1.67 0.12 -17.92
N PRO A 132 2.12 1.35 -18.23
CA PRO A 132 1.22 2.49 -18.33
C PRO A 132 0.04 2.18 -19.27
N ASN A 133 -1.16 2.46 -18.81
CA ASN A 133 -2.42 2.16 -19.51
C ASN A 133 -2.68 3.17 -20.64
N THR A 134 -1.79 3.21 -21.63
CA THR A 134 -1.83 4.20 -22.72
C THR A 134 -3.01 4.02 -23.65
N ALA A 135 -3.46 2.79 -23.87
CA ALA A 135 -4.57 2.48 -24.79
C ALA A 135 -5.91 3.09 -24.31
N TYR A 136 -6.11 3.17 -23.03
CA TYR A 136 -7.34 3.68 -22.42
C TYR A 136 -7.13 5.03 -21.72
N ALA A 137 -5.95 5.65 -21.78
CA ALA A 137 -5.59 6.87 -21.06
C ALA A 137 -6.61 8.00 -21.22
N LYS A 138 -7.23 8.14 -22.39
CA LYS A 138 -8.26 9.17 -22.68
C LYS A 138 -9.55 9.00 -21.86
N TYR A 139 -9.76 7.85 -21.24
CA TYR A 139 -10.92 7.54 -20.42
C TYR A 139 -10.62 7.56 -18.92
N PHE A 140 -9.41 8.02 -18.54
CA PHE A 140 -8.98 8.10 -17.16
C PHE A 140 -8.53 9.52 -16.84
N LYS A 141 -8.87 10.00 -15.64
CA LYS A 141 -8.24 11.17 -15.04
C LYS A 141 -7.15 10.68 -14.08
N GLY A 142 -5.90 11.10 -14.32
CA GLY A 142 -4.72 10.61 -13.58
C GLY A 142 -4.05 9.42 -14.27
N ASN A 143 -3.03 8.86 -13.63
CA ASN A 143 -2.24 7.76 -14.17
C ASN A 143 -2.78 6.41 -13.72
N SER A 144 -2.87 5.47 -14.66
CA SER A 144 -3.24 4.09 -14.41
C SER A 144 -2.30 3.14 -15.15
N TYR A 145 -2.25 1.90 -14.68
CA TYR A 145 -1.40 0.84 -15.21
C TYR A 145 -2.24 -0.41 -15.45
N LEU A 146 -1.83 -1.22 -16.40
CA LEU A 146 -2.54 -2.44 -16.79
C LEU A 146 -1.55 -3.61 -16.87
N ALA A 147 -1.86 -4.70 -16.17
CA ALA A 147 -1.19 -5.98 -16.31
C ALA A 147 -2.19 -7.03 -16.76
N HIS A 148 -1.93 -7.69 -17.90
CA HIS A 148 -2.69 -8.84 -18.30
C HIS A 148 -2.28 -10.06 -17.47
N ILE A 149 -3.22 -10.61 -16.71
CA ILE A 149 -2.99 -11.76 -15.82
C ILE A 149 -3.35 -13.06 -16.53
N SER A 150 -4.46 -13.07 -17.27
CA SER A 150 -4.90 -14.19 -18.08
C SER A 150 -5.54 -13.68 -19.38
N GLY A 151 -5.27 -14.36 -20.50
CA GLY A 151 -5.93 -14.13 -21.78
C GLY A 151 -6.71 -15.34 -22.28
N GLU A 152 -6.60 -16.49 -21.60
CA GLU A 152 -7.24 -17.75 -21.95
C GLU A 152 -8.48 -17.97 -21.07
N GLN A 153 -9.51 -18.60 -21.62
CA GLN A 153 -10.81 -18.91 -20.97
C GLN A 153 -11.51 -17.68 -20.43
N VAL A 154 -10.97 -17.04 -19.40
CA VAL A 154 -11.49 -15.80 -18.81
C VAL A 154 -10.40 -14.73 -18.85
N PRO A 155 -10.56 -13.67 -19.65
CA PRO A 155 -9.63 -12.54 -19.64
C PRO A 155 -9.65 -11.85 -18.28
N ILE A 156 -8.47 -11.71 -17.69
CA ILE A 156 -8.28 -11.05 -16.40
C ILE A 156 -7.18 -10.01 -16.54
N ALA A 157 -7.48 -8.80 -16.12
CA ALA A 157 -6.49 -7.74 -16.02
C ALA A 157 -6.37 -7.25 -14.57
N ASN A 158 -5.16 -6.96 -14.12
CA ASN A 158 -4.94 -6.17 -12.94
C ASN A 158 -4.84 -4.70 -13.37
N VAL A 159 -5.77 -3.88 -12.89
CA VAL A 159 -5.80 -2.43 -13.15
C VAL A 159 -5.34 -1.73 -11.90
N THR A 160 -4.27 -0.94 -12.03
CA THR A 160 -3.67 -0.18 -10.94
C THR A 160 -3.85 1.31 -11.18
N PHE A 161 -4.25 2.03 -10.15
CA PHE A 161 -4.54 3.47 -10.15
C PHE A 161 -3.62 4.19 -9.17
N GLU A 162 -3.03 5.29 -9.59
CA GLU A 162 -2.40 6.24 -8.68
C GLU A 162 -3.44 6.95 -7.79
N PRO A 163 -3.04 7.52 -6.64
CA PRO A 163 -3.95 8.31 -5.81
C PRO A 163 -4.69 9.38 -6.63
N GLY A 164 -6.01 9.45 -6.47
CA GLY A 164 -6.87 10.38 -7.21
C GLY A 164 -7.24 9.95 -8.62
N CYS A 165 -6.63 8.89 -9.17
CA CYS A 165 -6.94 8.39 -10.50
C CYS A 165 -8.29 7.65 -10.53
N ARG A 166 -9.09 7.95 -11.53
CA ARG A 166 -10.41 7.33 -11.76
C ARG A 166 -10.71 7.22 -13.23
N ASN A 167 -11.52 6.23 -13.62
CA ASN A 167 -12.03 6.15 -14.98
C ASN A 167 -13.30 6.99 -15.16
N ASN A 168 -13.68 7.19 -16.40
CA ASN A 168 -14.93 7.82 -16.77
C ASN A 168 -16.13 6.95 -16.38
N TRP A 169 -17.30 7.54 -16.30
CA TRP A 169 -18.55 6.80 -16.35
C TRP A 169 -18.56 5.92 -17.59
N HIS A 170 -18.99 4.66 -17.44
CA HIS A 170 -19.04 3.71 -18.54
C HIS A 170 -20.08 2.63 -18.29
N ILE A 171 -20.41 1.88 -19.36
CA ILE A 171 -21.39 0.81 -19.34
C ILE A 171 -20.82 -0.40 -20.09
N HIS A 172 -20.96 -1.57 -19.50
CA HIS A 172 -20.75 -2.85 -20.18
C HIS A 172 -22.12 -3.35 -20.70
N HIS A 173 -22.33 -3.28 -22.00
CA HIS A 173 -23.57 -3.73 -22.64
C HIS A 173 -23.49 -5.22 -22.95
N ALA A 174 -24.64 -5.90 -22.86
CA ALA A 174 -24.89 -7.23 -23.42
C ALA A 174 -26.38 -7.46 -23.53
N THR A 175 -26.82 -8.28 -24.50
CA THR A 175 -28.22 -8.66 -24.65
C THR A 175 -28.60 -9.81 -23.74
N LYS A 176 -27.60 -10.61 -23.30
CA LYS A 176 -27.77 -11.70 -22.33
C LYS A 176 -26.41 -11.96 -21.67
N GLY A 177 -26.40 -12.22 -20.35
CA GLY A 177 -25.16 -12.30 -19.58
C GLY A 177 -24.42 -10.96 -19.57
N GLY A 178 -23.09 -10.98 -19.63
CA GLY A 178 -22.26 -9.78 -19.69
C GLY A 178 -22.10 -9.04 -18.37
N GLY A 179 -21.53 -7.86 -18.45
CA GLY A 179 -21.15 -7.05 -17.29
C GLY A 179 -19.70 -7.23 -16.89
N GLN A 180 -19.36 -6.80 -15.69
CA GLN A 180 -17.99 -6.85 -15.17
C GLN A 180 -17.97 -7.31 -13.72
N MET A 181 -16.89 -7.94 -13.30
CA MET A 181 -16.60 -8.20 -11.89
C MET A 181 -15.28 -7.55 -11.51
N LEU A 182 -15.24 -6.91 -10.36
CA LEU A 182 -14.01 -6.38 -9.78
C LEU A 182 -13.70 -7.09 -8.48
N ILE A 183 -12.40 -7.37 -8.24
CA ILE A 183 -11.90 -7.88 -6.97
C ILE A 183 -10.76 -6.98 -6.51
N GLY A 184 -10.95 -6.26 -5.40
CA GLY A 184 -9.90 -5.46 -4.78
C GLY A 184 -8.72 -6.35 -4.36
N VAL A 185 -7.48 -5.96 -4.71
CA VAL A 185 -6.28 -6.74 -4.39
C VAL A 185 -5.21 -5.98 -3.63
N ALA A 186 -5.20 -4.63 -3.72
CA ALA A 186 -4.29 -3.80 -2.94
C ALA A 186 -4.81 -2.36 -2.81
N GLY A 187 -4.42 -1.69 -1.73
CA GLY A 187 -4.79 -0.30 -1.47
C GLY A 187 -6.27 -0.06 -1.25
N ARG A 188 -6.74 1.15 -1.56
CA ARG A 188 -8.11 1.60 -1.30
C ARG A 188 -8.67 2.35 -2.50
N GLY A 189 -9.88 2.01 -2.91
CA GLY A 189 -10.57 2.63 -4.04
C GLY A 189 -12.07 2.71 -3.85
N TRP A 190 -12.72 3.21 -4.89
CA TRP A 190 -14.16 3.44 -4.92
C TRP A 190 -14.79 2.80 -6.16
N TYR A 191 -16.03 2.38 -5.99
CA TYR A 191 -16.97 2.02 -7.05
C TYR A 191 -18.27 2.77 -6.83
N GLN A 192 -18.88 3.27 -7.91
CA GLN A 192 -20.19 3.90 -7.81
C GLN A 192 -21.03 3.62 -9.04
N GLU A 193 -22.27 3.19 -8.82
CA GLU A 193 -23.32 3.19 -9.83
C GLU A 193 -23.98 4.56 -9.93
N TRP A 194 -24.40 4.93 -11.12
CA TRP A 194 -25.13 6.18 -11.34
C TRP A 194 -26.35 6.31 -10.45
N GLY A 195 -26.43 7.41 -9.71
CA GLY A 195 -27.53 7.71 -8.80
C GLY A 195 -27.53 6.93 -7.47
N LYS A 196 -26.47 6.15 -7.18
CA LYS A 196 -26.33 5.43 -5.91
C LYS A 196 -25.14 5.96 -5.09
N PRO A 197 -25.12 5.72 -3.77
CA PRO A 197 -23.96 5.96 -2.96
C PRO A 197 -22.74 5.18 -3.46
N ALA A 198 -21.55 5.75 -3.30
CA ALA A 198 -20.31 5.04 -3.59
C ALA A 198 -20.05 3.93 -2.58
N GLN A 199 -19.38 2.88 -3.03
CA GLN A 199 -18.93 1.76 -2.23
C GLN A 199 -17.40 1.74 -2.20
N GLU A 200 -16.83 1.63 -1.00
CA GLU A 200 -15.39 1.45 -0.83
C GLU A 200 -14.96 0.06 -1.29
N ILE A 201 -13.80 0.02 -1.97
CA ILE A 201 -13.16 -1.24 -2.37
C ILE A 201 -11.84 -1.38 -1.62
N LEU A 202 -11.75 -2.39 -0.79
CA LEU A 202 -10.54 -2.84 -0.09
C LEU A 202 -10.10 -4.21 -0.62
N PRO A 203 -8.89 -4.68 -0.30
CA PRO A 203 -8.47 -6.03 -0.64
C PRO A 203 -9.46 -7.08 -0.15
N GLY A 204 -9.92 -7.95 -1.06
CA GLY A 204 -10.95 -8.96 -0.82
C GLY A 204 -12.39 -8.49 -1.09
N THR A 205 -12.65 -7.20 -1.34
CA THR A 205 -13.97 -6.73 -1.77
C THR A 205 -14.27 -7.22 -3.19
N VAL A 206 -15.46 -7.78 -3.38
CA VAL A 206 -15.96 -8.24 -4.70
C VAL A 206 -17.14 -7.37 -5.11
N ILE A 207 -17.06 -6.77 -6.30
CA ILE A 207 -18.12 -5.98 -6.91
C ILE A 207 -18.66 -6.74 -8.13
N HIS A 208 -19.96 -6.97 -8.15
CA HIS A 208 -20.67 -7.54 -9.29
C HIS A 208 -21.38 -6.41 -10.04
N ILE A 209 -21.03 -6.20 -11.29
CA ILE A 209 -21.56 -5.13 -12.14
C ILE A 209 -22.36 -5.78 -13.28
N PRO A 210 -23.70 -5.81 -13.20
CA PRO A 210 -24.52 -6.35 -14.28
C PRO A 210 -24.37 -5.54 -15.58
N ALA A 211 -24.65 -6.20 -16.71
CA ALA A 211 -24.71 -5.50 -17.99
C ALA A 211 -25.75 -4.36 -17.95
N GLY A 212 -25.44 -3.26 -18.61
CA GLY A 212 -26.29 -2.07 -18.69
C GLY A 212 -26.17 -1.10 -17.50
N VAL A 213 -25.39 -1.42 -16.47
CA VAL A 213 -25.18 -0.53 -15.33
C VAL A 213 -24.14 0.54 -15.67
N LYS A 214 -24.55 1.83 -15.59
CA LYS A 214 -23.65 2.96 -15.69
C LYS A 214 -22.88 3.12 -14.36
N HIS A 215 -21.55 3.08 -14.42
CA HIS A 215 -20.71 3.11 -13.22
C HIS A 215 -19.32 3.70 -13.51
N TRP A 216 -18.59 3.96 -12.45
CA TRP A 216 -17.15 4.27 -12.47
C TRP A 216 -16.46 3.59 -11.29
N HIS A 217 -15.12 3.48 -11.38
CA HIS A 217 -14.26 3.05 -10.29
C HIS A 217 -12.90 3.74 -10.38
N GLY A 218 -12.18 3.80 -9.26
CA GLY A 218 -10.88 4.45 -9.17
C GLY A 218 -10.28 4.39 -7.78
N ALA A 219 -9.08 4.97 -7.65
CA ALA A 219 -8.38 5.08 -6.37
C ALA A 219 -9.05 6.10 -5.46
N ALA A 220 -8.83 5.98 -4.14
CA ALA A 220 -9.08 7.06 -3.21
C ALA A 220 -8.07 8.20 -3.41
N ALA A 221 -8.35 9.39 -2.89
CA ALA A 221 -7.53 10.58 -3.11
C ALA A 221 -6.12 10.46 -2.52
N ASP A 222 -5.97 9.67 -1.47
CA ASP A 222 -4.74 9.50 -0.68
C ASP A 222 -4.14 8.09 -0.76
N SER A 223 -4.67 7.20 -1.59
CA SER A 223 -4.23 5.80 -1.68
C SER A 223 -4.05 5.35 -3.12
N TRP A 224 -3.00 4.61 -3.38
CA TRP A 224 -2.93 3.71 -4.52
C TRP A 224 -4.04 2.66 -4.42
N PHE A 225 -4.50 2.15 -5.54
CA PHE A 225 -5.53 1.13 -5.61
C PHE A 225 -5.26 0.15 -6.75
N ALA A 226 -5.51 -1.12 -6.51
CA ALA A 226 -5.49 -2.13 -7.57
C ALA A 226 -6.64 -3.11 -7.40
N HIS A 227 -7.23 -3.50 -8.54
CA HIS A 227 -8.24 -4.54 -8.59
C HIS A 227 -8.04 -5.45 -9.81
N LEU A 228 -8.46 -6.70 -9.70
CA LEU A 228 -8.68 -7.55 -10.86
C LEU A 228 -9.99 -7.14 -11.53
N ALA A 229 -9.94 -7.01 -12.86
CA ALA A 229 -11.11 -6.80 -13.70
C ALA A 229 -11.37 -8.06 -14.54
N PHE A 230 -12.57 -8.55 -14.46
CA PHE A 230 -13.08 -9.70 -15.24
C PHE A 230 -14.18 -9.18 -16.14
N GLU A 231 -14.07 -9.38 -17.44
CA GLU A 231 -15.21 -9.21 -18.34
C GLU A 231 -16.04 -10.49 -18.33
N ILE A 232 -17.32 -10.35 -18.00
CA ILE A 232 -18.24 -11.48 -18.00
C ILE A 232 -18.73 -11.73 -19.43
N GLU A 233 -18.64 -12.98 -19.88
CA GLU A 233 -19.07 -13.37 -21.20
C GLU A 233 -20.56 -13.03 -21.42
N GLY A 234 -20.86 -12.41 -22.55
CA GLY A 234 -22.21 -11.99 -22.89
C GLY A 234 -22.47 -11.96 -24.40
N GLU A 235 -23.75 -12.14 -24.79
CA GLU A 235 -24.18 -12.00 -26.18
C GLU A 235 -24.17 -10.51 -26.59
N ASN A 236 -23.56 -10.19 -27.74
CA ASN A 236 -23.42 -8.83 -28.27
C ASN A 236 -22.75 -7.88 -27.26
N ALA A 237 -21.74 -8.37 -26.53
CA ALA A 237 -21.04 -7.58 -25.53
C ALA A 237 -20.27 -6.41 -26.16
N SER A 238 -20.36 -5.23 -25.54
CA SER A 238 -19.62 -4.03 -25.93
C SER A 238 -19.47 -3.07 -24.77
N ASN A 239 -18.43 -2.22 -24.81
CA ASN A 239 -18.15 -1.23 -23.79
C ASN A 239 -18.44 0.17 -24.32
N GLU A 240 -19.18 0.97 -23.56
CA GLU A 240 -19.49 2.36 -23.86
C GLU A 240 -18.82 3.26 -22.82
N TRP A 241 -17.92 4.14 -23.26
CA TRP A 241 -17.31 5.15 -22.45
C TRP A 241 -18.07 6.46 -22.55
N LEU A 242 -18.41 7.02 -21.40
CA LEU A 242 -19.25 8.21 -21.24
C LEU A 242 -18.41 9.40 -20.71
N GLU A 243 -19.06 10.36 -20.08
CA GLU A 243 -18.47 11.56 -19.52
C GLU A 243 -17.47 11.25 -18.39
N PRO A 244 -16.46 12.12 -18.18
CA PRO A 244 -15.60 12.03 -17.01
C PRO A 244 -16.38 12.19 -15.70
N VAL A 245 -15.96 11.52 -14.64
CA VAL A 245 -16.39 11.82 -13.27
C VAL A 245 -15.82 13.18 -12.89
N SER A 246 -16.67 14.13 -12.56
CA SER A 246 -16.27 15.48 -12.17
C SER A 246 -15.47 15.49 -10.86
N ASP A 247 -14.73 16.57 -10.62
CA ASP A 247 -14.00 16.71 -9.35
C ASP A 247 -14.96 16.80 -8.18
N GLU A 248 -16.07 17.49 -8.33
CA GLU A 248 -17.11 17.61 -7.31
C GLU A 248 -17.71 16.24 -6.94
N GLU A 249 -18.08 15.42 -7.93
CA GLU A 249 -18.57 14.05 -7.68
C GLU A 249 -17.53 13.22 -6.95
N TYR A 250 -16.27 13.29 -7.37
CA TYR A 250 -15.19 12.53 -6.78
C TYR A 250 -14.82 13.00 -5.35
N GLU A 251 -14.80 14.30 -5.09
CA GLU A 251 -14.56 14.87 -3.76
C GLU A 251 -15.66 14.50 -2.77
N ASN A 252 -16.92 14.49 -3.21
CA ASN A 252 -18.06 14.07 -2.38
C ASN A 252 -17.93 12.61 -1.90
N VAL A 253 -17.29 11.75 -2.66
CA VAL A 253 -17.04 10.34 -2.28
C VAL A 253 -15.90 10.22 -1.28
N ASN A 254 -14.85 11.02 -1.42
CA ASN A 254 -13.66 10.99 -0.54
C ASN A 254 -13.86 11.76 0.78
N GLY A 255 -14.93 12.53 0.92
CA GLY A 255 -15.28 13.27 2.15
C GLY A 255 -16.24 12.53 3.08
N GLN A 256 -16.63 11.31 2.75
CA GLN A 256 -17.44 10.41 3.57
C GLN A 256 -16.53 9.45 4.32
#